data_99c20bbc1b77a37c87646826a854f2cf
#
_entry.id   99c20bbc1b77a37c87646826a854f2cf
#
_cell.length_a   1.000
_cell.length_b   1.000
_cell.length_c   1.000
_cell.angle_alpha   90.00
_cell.angle_beta   90.00
_cell.angle_gamma   90.00
#
_symmetry.space_group_name_H-M   'P 1'
#
loop_
_entity.id
_entity.type
_entity.pdbx_description
1 polymer ?
#
loop_
_entity_poly.entity_id
_entity_poly.type
_entity_poly.pdbx_seq_one_letter_code
_entity_poly.pdbx_strand_id
1 'polypeptide(L)'
;MRDKSDNHRGLTMKTITFALQKGGTGKTSISVSTAVQLAENGKKVLLIDADPQGNATTWLGIDTISVELADVLMKKCSAKEAIINTQVENLSIIPTASLDSDLRLYSKTLATQQPFIVKHLCREIKDDFDFLIIDTSPSFGALEESCFLASDEAITVLNIDEFSSDGLITFMQNIDSLKDRYDTDKPKMNKIVLNSRDLRLVQQADYLKKIKAATDSKLYIVPVDQGFRKAQSVHIPLQYLEGVKKETLSVIAELSSDLEM
;
A
#
# COMPACT_ATOMS: atom_id res chain seq x y z
N MET A 1 -16.57 39.48 14.54
CA MET A 1 -15.48 38.57 14.17
C MET A 1 -16.06 37.17 14.14
N ARG A 2 -16.40 36.66 12.97
CA ARG A 2 -16.86 35.28 12.78
C ARG A 2 -15.64 34.43 12.50
N ASP A 3 -15.45 33.45 13.36
CA ASP A 3 -14.39 32.46 13.32
C ASP A 3 -14.42 31.68 12.00
N LYS A 4 -13.28 31.67 11.28
CA LYS A 4 -13.08 30.96 10.02
C LYS A 4 -12.34 29.64 10.28
N SER A 5 -12.87 28.84 11.20
CA SER A 5 -12.31 27.50 11.46
C SER A 5 -13.46 26.54 11.65
N ASP A 6 -13.94 25.93 10.59
CA ASP A 6 -14.58 24.62 10.56
C ASP A 6 -15.22 24.40 9.18
N ASN A 7 -14.39 24.13 8.20
CA ASN A 7 -14.86 23.58 6.94
C ASN A 7 -14.17 22.22 6.66
N HIS A 8 -14.00 21.40 7.71
CA HIS A 8 -13.71 19.99 7.57
C HIS A 8 -15.04 19.26 7.31
N ARG A 9 -15.54 19.39 6.09
CA ARG A 9 -16.63 18.53 5.61
C ARG A 9 -16.08 17.11 5.51
N GLY A 10 -16.61 16.23 6.32
CA GLY A 10 -16.67 14.77 6.29
C GLY A 10 -16.16 14.02 5.06
N LEU A 11 -14.88 14.17 4.72
CA LEU A 11 -14.20 13.18 3.91
C LEU A 11 -13.90 12.00 4.85
N THR A 12 -14.54 10.89 4.61
CA THR A 12 -14.17 9.63 5.29
C THR A 12 -12.79 9.24 4.81
N MET A 13 -11.88 8.87 5.73
CA MET A 13 -10.55 8.35 5.41
C MET A 13 -10.63 7.30 4.30
N LYS A 14 -9.90 7.50 3.20
CA LYS A 14 -9.84 6.55 2.09
C LYS A 14 -8.76 5.52 2.36
N THR A 15 -9.12 4.23 2.38
CA THR A 15 -8.21 3.11 2.66
C THR A 15 -7.82 2.40 1.37
N ILE A 16 -6.52 2.24 1.12
CA ILE A 16 -5.95 1.69 -0.10
C ILE A 16 -4.93 0.62 0.25
N THR A 17 -5.11 -0.59 -0.28
CA THR A 17 -4.16 -1.70 -0.11
C THR A 17 -3.36 -1.93 -1.39
N PHE A 18 -2.04 -1.97 -1.27
CA PHE A 18 -1.14 -2.38 -2.35
C PHE A 18 -0.85 -3.88 -2.23
N ALA A 19 -1.18 -4.64 -3.27
CA ALA A 19 -1.16 -6.10 -3.19
C ALA A 19 -0.79 -6.80 -4.51
N LEU A 20 -0.25 -7.99 -4.36
CA LEU A 20 -0.17 -9.07 -5.34
C LEU A 20 0.47 -10.30 -4.68
N GLN A 21 0.09 -11.50 -5.11
CA GLN A 21 0.63 -12.79 -4.61
C GLN A 21 2.05 -13.13 -5.11
N LYS A 22 2.82 -12.13 -5.55
CA LYS A 22 4.20 -12.35 -6.02
C LYS A 22 5.18 -11.43 -5.33
N GLY A 23 6.31 -11.99 -4.90
CA GLY A 23 7.41 -11.23 -4.31
C GLY A 23 8.19 -10.45 -5.36
N GLY A 24 8.86 -9.35 -4.96
CA GLY A 24 9.75 -8.59 -5.83
C GLY A 24 9.09 -7.70 -6.88
N THR A 25 7.77 -7.56 -6.88
CA THR A 25 7.05 -6.72 -7.85
C THR A 25 7.18 -5.22 -7.60
N GLY A 26 7.67 -4.83 -6.40
CA GLY A 26 7.82 -3.43 -6.01
C GLY A 26 6.62 -2.85 -5.28
N LYS A 27 5.77 -3.69 -4.64
CA LYS A 27 4.65 -3.22 -3.82
C LYS A 27 5.07 -2.14 -2.83
N THR A 28 6.00 -2.47 -1.93
CA THR A 28 6.55 -1.54 -0.94
C THR A 28 7.11 -0.26 -1.59
N SER A 29 7.77 -0.41 -2.76
CA SER A 29 8.31 0.75 -3.47
C SER A 29 7.21 1.72 -3.93
N ILE A 30 6.12 1.19 -4.43
CA ILE A 30 5.00 2.00 -4.91
C ILE A 30 4.14 2.50 -3.76
N SER A 31 3.84 1.66 -2.75
CA SER A 31 3.02 2.05 -1.59
C SER A 31 3.67 3.19 -0.80
N VAL A 32 4.96 3.06 -0.45
CA VAL A 32 5.71 4.11 0.27
C VAL A 32 5.79 5.39 -0.56
N SER A 33 6.16 5.30 -1.86
CA SER A 33 6.26 6.50 -2.71
C SER A 33 4.90 7.18 -2.90
N THR A 34 3.80 6.42 -2.99
CA THR A 34 2.44 6.98 -3.07
C THR A 34 2.04 7.65 -1.75
N ALA A 35 2.35 7.03 -0.61
CA ALA A 35 2.07 7.62 0.70
C ALA A 35 2.82 8.95 0.89
N VAL A 36 4.11 8.99 0.52
CA VAL A 36 4.92 10.22 0.54
C VAL A 36 4.31 11.28 -0.37
N GLN A 37 3.94 10.94 -1.61
CA GLN A 37 3.37 11.90 -2.56
C GLN A 37 2.04 12.49 -2.07
N LEU A 38 1.16 11.68 -1.49
CA LEU A 38 -0.09 12.17 -0.89
C LEU A 38 0.19 13.13 0.29
N ALA A 39 1.19 12.82 1.12
CA ALA A 39 1.61 13.68 2.21
C ALA A 39 2.18 15.01 1.72
N GLU A 40 3.00 15.01 0.66
CA GLU A 40 3.51 16.21 -0.01
C GLU A 40 2.40 17.05 -0.65
N ASN A 41 1.31 16.42 -1.09
CA ASN A 41 0.09 17.08 -1.54
C ASN A 41 -0.73 17.69 -0.37
N GLY A 42 -0.23 17.62 0.87
CA GLY A 42 -0.87 18.19 2.06
C GLY A 42 -1.95 17.33 2.70
N LYS A 43 -2.03 16.04 2.33
CA LYS A 43 -2.96 15.09 2.95
C LYS A 43 -2.35 14.49 4.21
N LYS A 44 -3.15 14.26 5.23
CA LYS A 44 -2.75 13.47 6.41
C LYS A 44 -2.79 11.99 6.06
N VAL A 45 -1.65 11.35 6.00
CA VAL A 45 -1.49 9.97 5.55
C VAL A 45 -0.97 9.08 6.67
N LEU A 46 -1.63 7.94 6.86
CA LEU A 46 -1.08 6.84 7.66
C LEU A 46 -0.67 5.70 6.73
N LEU A 47 0.54 5.21 6.88
CA LEU A 47 1.01 3.97 6.26
C LEU A 47 0.94 2.84 7.29
N ILE A 48 0.41 1.69 6.92
CA ILE A 48 0.51 0.45 7.71
C ILE A 48 1.46 -0.50 6.98
N ASP A 49 2.53 -0.91 7.65
CA ASP A 49 3.42 -1.96 7.16
C ASP A 49 2.86 -3.32 7.59
N ALA A 50 2.07 -3.95 6.72
CA ALA A 50 1.45 -5.26 6.96
C ALA A 50 2.28 -6.42 6.39
N ASP A 51 3.53 -6.19 5.99
CA ASP A 51 4.48 -7.24 5.63
C ASP A 51 5.36 -7.59 6.85
N PRO A 52 5.39 -8.88 7.28
CA PRO A 52 6.30 -9.33 8.33
C PRO A 52 7.78 -9.10 8.07
N GLN A 53 8.17 -8.67 6.87
CA GLN A 53 9.55 -8.27 6.56
C GLN A 53 9.87 -6.84 7.02
N GLY A 54 8.89 -5.98 7.32
CA GLY A 54 9.10 -4.63 7.81
C GLY A 54 9.81 -3.69 6.83
N ASN A 55 9.65 -3.92 5.51
CA ASN A 55 10.40 -3.19 4.49
C ASN A 55 10.00 -1.72 4.39
N ALA A 56 8.71 -1.40 4.53
CA ALA A 56 8.23 -0.02 4.52
C ALA A 56 8.72 0.74 5.77
N THR A 57 8.68 0.08 6.91
CA THR A 57 9.19 0.59 8.19
C THR A 57 10.67 0.94 8.10
N THR A 58 11.48 -0.02 7.63
CA THR A 58 12.94 0.17 7.45
C THR A 58 13.23 1.28 6.46
N TRP A 59 12.51 1.34 5.33
CA TRP A 59 12.73 2.38 4.32
C TRP A 59 12.48 3.79 4.86
N LEU A 60 11.48 3.98 5.70
CA LEU A 60 11.18 5.27 6.30
C LEU A 60 12.08 5.63 7.49
N GLY A 61 13.12 4.81 7.76
CA GLY A 61 14.12 5.07 8.80
C GLY A 61 13.58 4.94 10.22
N ILE A 62 12.62 4.05 10.43
CA ILE A 62 12.09 3.79 11.78
C ILE A 62 12.93 2.70 12.44
N ASP A 63 13.89 3.12 13.25
CA ASP A 63 14.85 2.21 13.90
C ASP A 63 14.43 1.77 15.31
N THR A 64 13.57 2.54 15.98
CA THR A 64 13.09 2.24 17.33
C THR A 64 11.59 1.98 17.29
N ILE A 65 11.19 0.75 17.54
CA ILE A 65 9.81 0.29 17.56
C ILE A 65 9.49 -0.20 18.96
N SER A 66 8.67 0.55 19.70
CA SER A 66 8.20 0.14 21.04
C SER A 66 6.91 -0.66 20.96
N VAL A 67 6.09 -0.37 19.94
CA VAL A 67 4.80 -1.00 19.65
C VAL A 67 4.69 -1.17 18.16
N GLU A 68 4.28 -2.35 17.70
CA GLU A 68 4.14 -2.67 16.29
C GLU A 68 2.69 -3.05 15.90
N LEU A 69 2.46 -3.24 14.60
CA LEU A 69 1.15 -3.66 14.08
C LEU A 69 0.62 -4.92 14.76
N ALA A 70 1.48 -5.91 15.03
CA ALA A 70 1.08 -7.15 15.70
C ALA A 70 0.46 -6.90 17.07
N ASP A 71 0.97 -5.93 17.85
CA ASP A 71 0.43 -5.61 19.16
C ASP A 71 -0.98 -5.03 19.07
N VAL A 72 -1.23 -4.19 18.07
CA VAL A 72 -2.58 -3.66 17.78
C VAL A 72 -3.53 -4.78 17.39
N LEU A 73 -3.12 -5.66 16.46
CA LEU A 73 -3.94 -6.76 15.97
C LEU A 73 -4.22 -7.81 17.06
N MET A 74 -3.29 -7.99 17.99
CA MET A 74 -3.47 -8.83 19.19
C MET A 74 -4.21 -8.13 20.32
N LYS A 75 -4.62 -6.85 20.12
CA LYS A 75 -5.34 -6.03 21.12
C LYS A 75 -4.54 -5.80 22.41
N LYS A 76 -3.21 -5.77 22.31
CA LYS A 76 -2.32 -5.42 23.44
C LYS A 76 -2.29 -3.90 23.67
N CYS A 77 -2.56 -3.11 22.60
CA CYS A 77 -2.64 -1.66 22.60
C CYS A 77 -3.66 -1.16 21.56
N SER A 78 -3.97 0.13 21.58
CA SER A 78 -4.78 0.80 20.57
C SER A 78 -3.97 1.09 19.30
N ALA A 79 -4.65 1.31 18.16
CA ALA A 79 -3.99 1.73 16.93
C ALA A 79 -3.24 3.06 17.12
N LYS A 80 -3.79 3.99 17.89
CA LYS A 80 -3.19 5.32 18.16
C LYS A 80 -1.85 5.23 18.90
N GLU A 81 -1.68 4.25 19.79
CA GLU A 81 -0.43 4.05 20.53
C GLU A 81 0.70 3.52 19.64
N ALA A 82 0.37 2.85 18.52
CA ALA A 82 1.35 2.30 17.59
C ALA A 82 1.75 3.30 16.48
N ILE A 83 1.11 4.47 16.38
CA ILE A 83 1.42 5.45 15.34
C ILE A 83 2.72 6.17 15.66
N ILE A 84 3.64 6.15 14.70
CA ILE A 84 4.92 6.87 14.73
C ILE A 84 4.94 7.90 13.60
N ASN A 85 5.35 9.15 13.91
CA ASN A 85 5.59 10.16 12.89
C ASN A 85 6.88 9.83 12.12
N THR A 86 6.85 9.98 10.81
CA THR A 86 8.04 9.78 9.97
C THR A 86 8.81 11.10 9.80
N GLN A 87 9.92 11.05 9.07
CA GLN A 87 10.65 12.25 8.65
C GLN A 87 9.92 13.10 7.58
N VAL A 88 8.83 12.57 7.02
CA VAL A 88 7.99 13.26 6.02
C VAL A 88 6.83 13.93 6.73
N GLU A 89 6.67 15.23 6.52
CA GLU A 89 5.55 15.98 7.07
C GLU A 89 4.22 15.38 6.59
N ASN A 90 3.23 15.29 7.46
CA ASN A 90 1.91 14.69 7.22
C ASN A 90 1.90 13.17 6.96
N LEU A 91 3.04 12.47 7.07
CA LEU A 91 3.10 11.01 6.97
C LEU A 91 3.45 10.38 8.31
N SER A 92 2.58 9.51 8.79
CA SER A 92 2.82 8.64 9.94
C SER A 92 2.80 7.17 9.52
N ILE A 93 3.32 6.28 10.37
CA ILE A 93 3.35 4.84 10.12
C ILE A 93 2.91 4.06 11.36
N ILE A 94 2.18 2.96 11.16
CA ILE A 94 2.13 1.85 12.12
C ILE A 94 3.17 0.84 11.61
N PRO A 95 4.28 0.67 12.35
CA PRO A 95 5.42 -0.11 11.88
C PRO A 95 5.25 -1.61 12.11
N THR A 96 6.11 -2.39 11.45
CA THR A 96 6.35 -3.81 11.73
C THR A 96 7.84 -4.03 11.95
N ALA A 97 8.20 -4.71 13.05
CA ALA A 97 9.58 -5.08 13.34
C ALA A 97 10.03 -6.23 12.42
N SER A 98 11.15 -6.05 11.70
CA SER A 98 11.57 -7.02 10.67
C SER A 98 12.14 -8.34 11.22
N LEU A 99 12.83 -8.30 12.37
CA LEU A 99 13.54 -9.46 12.91
C LEU A 99 12.71 -10.25 13.92
N ASP A 100 12.03 -9.57 14.84
CA ASP A 100 11.35 -10.18 15.98
C ASP A 100 9.83 -9.91 15.97
N SER A 101 9.24 -9.65 14.79
CA SER A 101 7.83 -9.35 14.70
C SER A 101 6.92 -10.53 15.00
N ASP A 102 6.01 -10.32 15.94
CA ASP A 102 4.89 -11.22 16.21
C ASP A 102 3.91 -11.31 15.04
N LEU A 103 3.99 -10.39 14.04
CA LEU A 103 3.08 -10.34 12.90
C LEU A 103 3.10 -11.63 12.07
N ARG A 104 4.28 -12.26 11.94
CA ARG A 104 4.42 -13.56 11.25
C ARG A 104 3.66 -14.66 11.96
N LEU A 105 3.72 -14.70 13.28
CA LEU A 105 2.97 -15.66 14.09
C LEU A 105 1.46 -15.35 14.01
N TYR A 106 1.10 -14.08 14.19
CA TYR A 106 -0.29 -13.62 14.11
C TYR A 106 -0.92 -14.00 12.76
N SER A 107 -0.28 -13.71 11.65
CA SER A 107 -0.79 -13.98 10.31
C SER A 107 -1.09 -15.47 10.06
N LYS A 108 -0.30 -16.36 10.68
CA LYS A 108 -0.45 -17.83 10.53
C LYS A 108 -1.48 -18.44 11.48
N THR A 109 -1.78 -17.81 12.59
CA THR A 109 -2.55 -18.43 13.68
C THR A 109 -3.86 -17.69 13.98
N LEU A 110 -3.79 -16.43 14.35
CA LEU A 110 -4.92 -15.68 14.88
C LEU A 110 -5.73 -14.92 13.81
N ALA A 111 -5.10 -14.57 12.71
CA ALA A 111 -5.73 -13.76 11.66
C ALA A 111 -7.00 -14.40 11.08
N THR A 112 -7.02 -15.74 10.95
CA THR A 112 -8.16 -16.51 10.44
C THR A 112 -9.43 -16.35 11.28
N GLN A 113 -9.27 -16.03 12.57
CA GLN A 113 -10.39 -15.88 13.52
C GLN A 113 -10.93 -14.43 13.55
N GLN A 114 -10.24 -13.49 12.92
CA GLN A 114 -10.55 -12.06 13.01
C GLN A 114 -10.53 -11.37 11.64
N PRO A 115 -11.41 -11.75 10.69
CA PRO A 115 -11.35 -11.24 9.31
C PRO A 115 -11.57 -9.73 9.20
N PHE A 116 -12.18 -9.08 10.19
CA PHE A 116 -12.44 -7.63 10.20
C PHE A 116 -11.53 -6.84 11.13
N ILE A 117 -10.42 -7.42 11.61
CA ILE A 117 -9.57 -6.75 12.62
C ILE A 117 -8.96 -5.45 12.08
N VAL A 118 -8.49 -5.42 10.83
CA VAL A 118 -7.96 -4.21 10.20
C VAL A 118 -9.06 -3.17 10.00
N LYS A 119 -10.29 -3.59 9.69
CA LYS A 119 -11.45 -2.68 9.62
C LYS A 119 -11.78 -2.06 10.99
N HIS A 120 -11.58 -2.78 12.08
CA HIS A 120 -11.73 -2.22 13.43
C HIS A 120 -10.62 -1.21 13.72
N LEU A 121 -9.37 -1.51 13.39
CA LEU A 121 -8.26 -0.55 13.47
C LEU A 121 -8.58 0.74 12.70
N CYS A 122 -9.07 0.64 11.45
CA CYS A 122 -9.45 1.80 10.66
C CYS A 122 -10.48 2.69 11.35
N ARG A 123 -11.45 2.12 12.09
CA ARG A 123 -12.47 2.88 12.81
C ARG A 123 -11.91 3.72 13.95
N GLU A 124 -10.82 3.30 14.57
CA GLU A 124 -10.17 4.04 15.68
C GLU A 124 -9.47 5.31 15.21
N ILE A 125 -9.06 5.36 13.93
CA ILE A 125 -8.19 6.41 13.38
C ILE A 125 -8.81 7.21 12.23
N LYS A 126 -10.02 6.88 11.79
CA LYS A 126 -10.66 7.43 10.59
C LYS A 126 -10.85 8.95 10.58
N ASP A 127 -10.89 9.57 11.75
CA ASP A 127 -11.10 11.02 11.89
C ASP A 127 -9.77 11.79 11.97
N ASP A 128 -8.63 11.08 12.05
CA ASP A 128 -7.31 11.65 12.23
C ASP A 128 -6.54 11.78 10.89
N PHE A 129 -6.91 10.98 9.86
CA PHE A 129 -6.23 10.88 8.58
C PHE A 129 -7.18 11.02 7.39
N ASP A 130 -6.65 11.53 6.26
CA ASP A 130 -7.35 11.59 4.99
C ASP A 130 -7.19 10.27 4.21
N PHE A 131 -5.99 9.66 4.32
CA PHE A 131 -5.64 8.42 3.64
C PHE A 131 -5.01 7.41 4.57
N LEU A 132 -5.37 6.14 4.38
CA LEU A 132 -4.69 4.98 4.92
C LEU A 132 -4.13 4.15 3.76
N ILE A 133 -2.80 4.00 3.72
CA ILE A 133 -2.09 3.14 2.78
C ILE A 133 -1.66 1.88 3.50
N ILE A 134 -1.93 0.71 2.93
CA ILE A 134 -1.54 -0.58 3.51
C ILE A 134 -0.58 -1.28 2.54
N ASP A 135 0.66 -1.49 2.98
CA ASP A 135 1.66 -2.31 2.28
C ASP A 135 1.58 -3.75 2.76
N THR A 136 1.29 -4.71 1.87
CA THR A 136 1.07 -6.11 2.24
C THR A 136 2.20 -7.02 1.79
N SER A 137 2.32 -8.17 2.46
CA SER A 137 3.20 -9.25 2.05
C SER A 137 2.82 -9.85 0.68
N PRO A 138 3.72 -10.58 0.00
CA PRO A 138 3.43 -11.25 -1.27
C PRO A 138 2.63 -12.54 -1.09
N SER A 139 1.59 -12.51 -0.29
CA SER A 139 0.71 -13.64 -0.02
C SER A 139 -0.78 -13.28 -0.21
N PHE A 140 -1.64 -14.26 -0.07
CA PHE A 140 -3.09 -14.07 0.01
C PHE A 140 -3.59 -14.91 1.19
N GLY A 141 -3.18 -14.50 2.39
CA GLY A 141 -3.56 -15.15 3.64
C GLY A 141 -4.62 -14.35 4.38
N ALA A 142 -4.93 -14.79 5.59
CA ALA A 142 -5.99 -14.19 6.39
C ALA A 142 -5.72 -12.73 6.79
N LEU A 143 -4.46 -12.34 6.96
CA LEU A 143 -4.10 -10.96 7.24
C LEU A 143 -4.35 -10.07 6.00
N GLU A 144 -3.93 -10.52 4.82
CA GLU A 144 -4.16 -9.81 3.57
C GLU A 144 -5.66 -9.72 3.25
N GLU A 145 -6.44 -10.80 3.47
CA GLU A 145 -7.91 -10.77 3.36
C GLU A 145 -8.50 -9.69 4.28
N SER A 146 -8.02 -9.57 5.52
CA SER A 146 -8.47 -8.54 6.47
C SER A 146 -8.11 -7.12 5.99
N CYS A 147 -6.94 -6.93 5.35
CA CYS A 147 -6.55 -5.67 4.73
C CYS A 147 -7.49 -5.32 3.57
N PHE A 148 -7.82 -6.29 2.69
CA PHE A 148 -8.77 -6.06 1.60
C PHE A 148 -10.17 -5.72 2.09
N LEU A 149 -10.67 -6.41 3.11
CA LEU A 149 -11.99 -6.14 3.71
C LEU A 149 -12.09 -4.77 4.40
N ALA A 150 -10.95 -4.16 4.72
CA ALA A 150 -10.87 -2.81 5.27
C ALA A 150 -10.75 -1.73 4.19
N SER A 151 -10.41 -2.10 2.93
CA SER A 151 -10.00 -1.16 1.89
C SER A 151 -11.17 -0.71 1.00
N ASP A 152 -11.10 0.54 0.57
CA ASP A 152 -11.95 1.08 -0.49
C ASP A 152 -11.44 0.67 -1.87
N GLU A 153 -10.11 0.68 -2.04
CA GLU A 153 -9.44 0.28 -3.28
C GLU A 153 -8.28 -0.68 -3.00
N ALA A 154 -8.05 -1.63 -3.93
CA ALA A 154 -6.85 -2.45 -3.97
C ALA A 154 -6.09 -2.16 -5.27
N ILE A 155 -4.81 -1.79 -5.14
CA ILE A 155 -3.92 -1.51 -6.27
C ILE A 155 -3.00 -2.69 -6.47
N THR A 156 -3.07 -3.28 -7.66
CA THR A 156 -2.20 -4.39 -8.04
C THR A 156 -0.88 -3.87 -8.58
N VAL A 157 0.25 -4.33 -8.03
CA VAL A 157 1.59 -3.96 -8.50
C VAL A 157 2.24 -5.15 -9.19
N LEU A 158 2.40 -5.07 -10.51
CA LEU A 158 2.97 -6.11 -11.36
C LEU A 158 4.37 -5.73 -11.82
N ASN A 159 5.28 -6.71 -11.84
CA ASN A 159 6.52 -6.58 -12.60
C ASN A 159 6.28 -7.12 -14.02
N ILE A 160 6.54 -6.28 -15.03
CA ILE A 160 6.24 -6.64 -16.41
C ILE A 160 7.12 -7.77 -16.95
N ASP A 161 8.32 -7.97 -16.40
CA ASP A 161 9.24 -9.05 -16.81
C ASP A 161 8.82 -10.42 -16.28
N GLU A 162 8.01 -10.44 -15.25
CA GLU A 162 7.59 -11.64 -14.55
C GLU A 162 6.10 -11.92 -14.69
N PHE A 163 5.43 -11.19 -15.60
CA PHE A 163 3.99 -11.28 -15.75
C PHE A 163 3.58 -12.66 -16.28
N SER A 164 2.79 -13.37 -15.49
CA SER A 164 1.89 -14.39 -16.00
C SER A 164 0.46 -13.85 -15.95
N SER A 165 -0.23 -13.84 -17.09
CA SER A 165 -1.66 -13.47 -17.16
C SER A 165 -2.48 -14.25 -16.12
N ASP A 166 -2.12 -15.51 -15.93
CA ASP A 166 -2.80 -16.42 -15.00
C ASP A 166 -2.70 -15.95 -13.55
N GLY A 167 -1.56 -15.39 -13.14
CA GLY A 167 -1.37 -14.86 -11.79
C GLY A 167 -2.25 -13.65 -11.48
N LEU A 168 -2.41 -12.71 -12.43
CA LEU A 168 -3.32 -11.58 -12.28
C LEU A 168 -4.78 -12.05 -12.24
N ILE A 169 -5.17 -12.90 -13.17
CA ILE A 169 -6.54 -13.44 -13.23
C ILE A 169 -6.88 -14.18 -11.93
N THR A 170 -5.98 -15.05 -11.47
CA THR A 170 -6.16 -15.77 -10.19
C THR A 170 -6.31 -14.80 -9.02
N PHE A 171 -5.47 -13.75 -8.97
CA PHE A 171 -5.56 -12.75 -7.92
C PHE A 171 -6.89 -12.00 -7.94
N MET A 172 -7.36 -11.57 -9.13
CA MET A 172 -8.68 -10.92 -9.27
C MET A 172 -9.82 -11.86 -8.84
N GLN A 173 -9.78 -13.13 -9.24
CA GLN A 173 -10.76 -14.15 -8.83
C GLN A 173 -10.77 -14.37 -7.31
N ASN A 174 -9.61 -14.34 -6.65
CA ASN A 174 -9.53 -14.44 -5.21
C ASN A 174 -10.21 -13.23 -4.51
N ILE A 175 -10.00 -12.01 -5.03
CA ILE A 175 -10.68 -10.81 -4.51
C ILE A 175 -12.19 -10.89 -4.75
N ASP A 176 -12.64 -11.35 -5.92
CA ASP A 176 -14.07 -11.50 -6.19
C ASP A 176 -14.69 -12.56 -5.29
N SER A 177 -14.02 -13.69 -5.07
CA SER A 177 -14.45 -14.73 -4.11
C SER A 177 -14.50 -14.20 -2.67
N LEU A 178 -13.59 -13.29 -2.30
CA LEU A 178 -13.61 -12.62 -0.99
C LEU A 178 -14.84 -11.71 -0.88
N LYS A 179 -15.13 -10.91 -1.92
CA LYS A 179 -16.31 -10.04 -1.96
C LYS A 179 -17.59 -10.83 -1.82
N ASP A 180 -17.72 -11.94 -2.56
CA ASP A 180 -18.89 -12.82 -2.50
C ASP A 180 -19.05 -13.44 -1.10
N ARG A 181 -17.93 -13.91 -0.49
CA ARG A 181 -17.94 -14.53 0.84
C ARG A 181 -18.44 -13.58 1.94
N TYR A 182 -18.12 -12.29 1.81
CA TYR A 182 -18.41 -11.28 2.85
C TYR A 182 -19.50 -10.28 2.44
N ASP A 183 -20.20 -10.52 1.33
CA ASP A 183 -21.28 -9.68 0.80
C ASP A 183 -20.87 -8.19 0.74
N THR A 184 -19.79 -7.92 0.01
CA THR A 184 -19.23 -6.56 -0.13
C THR A 184 -18.83 -6.26 -1.58
N ASP A 185 -18.97 -5.00 -1.99
CA ASP A 185 -18.52 -4.50 -3.29
C ASP A 185 -17.08 -3.95 -3.26
N LYS A 186 -16.43 -3.98 -2.08
CA LYS A 186 -15.08 -3.48 -1.85
C LYS A 186 -14.09 -4.62 -1.56
N PRO A 187 -12.80 -4.41 -1.89
CA PRO A 187 -12.21 -3.24 -2.52
C PRO A 187 -12.50 -3.15 -4.03
N LYS A 188 -12.48 -1.94 -4.59
CA LYS A 188 -12.46 -1.74 -6.04
C LYS A 188 -11.06 -2.03 -6.57
N MET A 189 -10.98 -2.73 -7.73
CA MET A 189 -9.72 -3.06 -8.40
C MET A 189 -9.67 -2.42 -9.78
N ASN A 190 -9.56 -1.12 -9.84
CA ASN A 190 -9.63 -0.33 -11.07
C ASN A 190 -8.29 0.31 -11.45
N LYS A 191 -7.21 0.01 -10.71
CA LYS A 191 -5.86 0.55 -10.90
C LYS A 191 -4.82 -0.56 -10.85
N ILE A 192 -3.92 -0.57 -11.82
CA ILE A 192 -2.79 -1.49 -11.89
C ILE A 192 -1.52 -0.69 -12.14
N VAL A 193 -0.49 -0.92 -11.33
CA VAL A 193 0.85 -0.38 -11.54
C VAL A 193 1.71 -1.44 -12.19
N LEU A 194 2.21 -1.14 -13.39
CA LEU A 194 3.20 -1.94 -14.10
C LEU A 194 4.58 -1.40 -13.79
N ASN A 195 5.27 -2.05 -12.86
CA ASN A 195 6.59 -1.65 -12.42
C ASN A 195 7.70 -2.24 -13.31
N SER A 196 8.84 -1.56 -13.34
CA SER A 196 10.07 -2.01 -14.02
C SER A 196 9.95 -2.22 -15.53
N ARG A 197 9.21 -1.34 -16.22
CA ARG A 197 9.12 -1.39 -17.68
C ARG A 197 10.40 -0.90 -18.35
N ASP A 198 11.01 -1.77 -19.17
CA ASP A 198 12.05 -1.38 -20.13
C ASP A 198 11.43 -1.24 -21.54
N LEU A 199 11.30 0.00 -22.03
CA LEU A 199 10.69 0.31 -23.32
C LEU A 199 11.42 -0.29 -24.52
N ARG A 200 12.66 -0.75 -24.35
CA ARG A 200 13.50 -1.35 -25.39
C ARG A 200 13.15 -2.83 -25.66
N LEU A 201 12.43 -3.48 -24.74
CA LEU A 201 12.11 -4.90 -24.82
C LEU A 201 10.78 -5.11 -25.55
N VAL A 202 10.83 -5.66 -26.77
CA VAL A 202 9.66 -5.96 -27.62
C VAL A 202 8.66 -6.88 -26.90
N GLN A 203 9.16 -7.86 -26.14
CA GLN A 203 8.31 -8.81 -25.39
C GLN A 203 7.39 -8.10 -24.39
N GLN A 204 7.81 -6.98 -23.80
CA GLN A 204 6.98 -6.21 -22.87
C GLN A 204 5.80 -5.52 -23.55
N ALA A 205 5.88 -5.23 -24.85
CA ALA A 205 4.75 -4.69 -25.61
C ALA A 205 3.61 -5.71 -25.75
N ASP A 206 3.94 -6.98 -25.93
CA ASP A 206 2.94 -8.06 -26.01
C ASP A 206 2.30 -8.34 -24.64
N TYR A 207 3.07 -8.29 -23.56
CA TYR A 207 2.53 -8.36 -22.21
C TYR A 207 1.55 -7.22 -21.91
N LEU A 208 1.89 -6.00 -22.29
CA LEU A 208 1.01 -4.84 -22.12
C LEU A 208 -0.33 -5.02 -22.86
N LYS A 209 -0.30 -5.57 -24.10
CA LYS A 209 -1.53 -5.88 -24.85
C LYS A 209 -2.39 -6.92 -24.10
N LYS A 210 -1.77 -7.98 -23.57
CA LYS A 210 -2.46 -9.03 -22.81
C LYS A 210 -3.11 -8.47 -21.54
N ILE A 211 -2.40 -7.62 -20.77
CA ILE A 211 -2.95 -6.97 -19.60
C ILE A 211 -4.15 -6.09 -19.98
N LYS A 212 -4.02 -5.24 -21.01
CA LYS A 212 -5.12 -4.40 -21.49
C LYS A 212 -6.34 -5.20 -21.98
N ALA A 213 -6.12 -6.41 -22.49
CA ALA A 213 -7.22 -7.29 -22.90
C ALA A 213 -7.87 -8.02 -21.72
N ALA A 214 -7.17 -8.16 -20.59
CA ALA A 214 -7.64 -8.89 -19.42
C ALA A 214 -8.39 -8.01 -18.41
N THR A 215 -8.31 -6.67 -18.51
CA THR A 215 -8.91 -5.74 -17.54
C THR A 215 -9.14 -4.36 -18.12
N ASP A 216 -10.20 -3.69 -17.66
CA ASP A 216 -10.49 -2.29 -17.93
C ASP A 216 -9.80 -1.33 -16.93
N SER A 217 -8.97 -1.86 -16.03
CA SER A 217 -8.27 -1.05 -15.02
C SER A 217 -7.33 -0.03 -15.65
N LYS A 218 -7.24 1.16 -15.05
CA LYS A 218 -6.25 2.18 -15.44
C LYS A 218 -4.84 1.65 -15.14
N LEU A 219 -3.95 1.78 -16.12
CA LEU A 219 -2.57 1.31 -16.04
C LEU A 219 -1.61 2.48 -15.79
N TYR A 220 -0.80 2.37 -14.74
CA TYR A 220 0.30 3.26 -14.41
C TYR A 220 1.61 2.56 -14.70
N ILE A 221 2.43 3.12 -15.59
CA ILE A 221 3.62 2.45 -16.10
C ILE A 221 4.86 3.09 -15.52
N VAL A 222 5.49 2.43 -14.57
CA VAL A 222 6.73 2.87 -13.92
C VAL A 222 7.93 2.30 -14.67
N PRO A 223 8.85 3.14 -15.18
CA PRO A 223 10.04 2.67 -15.88
C PRO A 223 11.01 1.98 -14.90
N VAL A 224 11.94 1.19 -15.44
CA VAL A 224 13.08 0.69 -14.65
C VAL A 224 13.83 1.89 -14.07
N ASP A 225 13.89 1.97 -12.75
CA ASP A 225 14.58 3.05 -12.04
C ASP A 225 15.36 2.49 -10.84
N GLN A 226 16.67 2.71 -10.85
CA GLN A 226 17.53 2.31 -9.73
C GLN A 226 17.38 3.23 -8.52
N GLY A 227 16.70 4.36 -8.68
CA GLY A 227 16.38 5.30 -7.60
C GLY A 227 15.66 4.62 -6.43
N PHE A 228 14.73 3.69 -6.70
CA PHE A 228 14.05 2.93 -5.64
C PHE A 228 15.02 2.19 -4.71
N ARG A 229 15.99 1.44 -5.29
CA ARG A 229 16.98 0.70 -4.50
C ARG A 229 17.90 1.63 -3.72
N LYS A 230 18.33 2.74 -4.35
CA LYS A 230 19.18 3.74 -3.69
C LYS A 230 18.44 4.41 -2.53
N ALA A 231 17.22 4.91 -2.77
CA ALA A 231 16.40 5.55 -1.75
C ALA A 231 16.18 4.63 -0.54
N GLN A 232 15.82 3.37 -0.81
CA GLN A 232 15.66 2.35 0.22
C GLN A 232 16.95 2.08 1.01
N SER A 233 18.11 2.00 0.34
CA SER A 233 19.40 1.72 0.99
C SER A 233 19.93 2.85 1.87
N VAL A 234 19.45 4.08 1.67
CA VAL A 234 19.82 5.26 2.47
C VAL A 234 18.66 5.78 3.33
N HIS A 235 17.56 5.00 3.41
CA HIS A 235 16.39 5.27 4.25
C HIS A 235 15.76 6.66 4.04
N ILE A 236 15.69 7.12 2.78
CA ILE A 236 15.03 8.38 2.42
C ILE A 236 13.88 8.12 1.43
N PRO A 237 12.84 8.97 1.39
CA PRO A 237 11.83 8.92 0.35
C PRO A 237 12.42 9.02 -1.06
N LEU A 238 11.79 8.33 -2.03
CA LEU A 238 12.22 8.38 -3.43
C LEU A 238 12.25 9.81 -3.96
N GLN A 239 11.26 10.63 -3.57
CA GLN A 239 11.09 12.02 -3.97
C GLN A 239 12.26 12.91 -3.53
N TYR A 240 12.98 12.54 -2.45
CA TYR A 240 14.10 13.30 -1.88
C TYR A 240 15.47 12.86 -2.43
N LEU A 241 15.49 11.79 -3.23
CA LEU A 241 16.72 11.30 -3.83
C LEU A 241 17.04 12.04 -5.14
N GLU A 242 18.25 12.56 -5.26
CA GLU A 242 18.74 13.15 -6.51
C GLU A 242 18.93 12.07 -7.60
N GLY A 243 18.60 12.42 -8.85
CA GLY A 243 18.82 11.56 -10.01
C GLY A 243 17.73 10.49 -10.26
N VAL A 244 16.62 10.55 -9.54
CA VAL A 244 15.42 9.77 -9.88
C VAL A 244 14.87 10.24 -11.23
N LYS A 245 14.37 9.31 -12.03
CA LYS A 245 13.78 9.63 -13.32
C LYS A 245 12.52 10.48 -13.15
N LYS A 246 12.41 11.55 -13.95
CA LYS A 246 11.23 12.42 -13.93
C LYS A 246 9.95 11.64 -14.27
N GLU A 247 10.05 10.69 -15.19
CA GLU A 247 8.94 9.81 -15.58
C GLU A 247 8.44 8.97 -14.40
N THR A 248 9.34 8.46 -13.55
CA THR A 248 8.99 7.71 -12.34
C THR A 248 8.17 8.59 -11.39
N LEU A 249 8.69 9.78 -11.08
CA LEU A 249 8.02 10.73 -10.19
C LEU A 249 6.67 11.19 -10.76
N SER A 250 6.59 11.41 -12.08
CA SER A 250 5.35 11.81 -12.75
C SER A 250 4.25 10.73 -12.64
N VAL A 251 4.61 9.45 -12.79
CA VAL A 251 3.65 8.34 -12.65
C VAL A 251 3.16 8.20 -11.21
N ILE A 252 4.05 8.35 -10.21
CA ILE A 252 3.65 8.34 -8.79
C ILE A 252 2.72 9.53 -8.49
N ALA A 253 3.01 10.72 -9.00
CA ALA A 253 2.17 11.90 -8.83
C ALA A 253 0.80 11.72 -9.51
N GLU A 254 0.75 11.13 -10.72
CA GLU A 254 -0.51 10.83 -11.41
C GLU A 254 -1.36 9.83 -10.61
N LEU A 255 -0.75 8.73 -10.14
CA LEU A 255 -1.43 7.74 -9.31
C LEU A 255 -2.02 8.40 -8.05
N SER A 256 -1.22 9.21 -7.34
CA SER A 256 -1.65 9.89 -6.12
C SER A 256 -2.80 10.88 -6.39
N SER A 257 -2.72 11.67 -7.47
CA SER A 257 -3.79 12.58 -7.88
C SER A 257 -5.12 11.85 -8.17
N ASP A 258 -5.06 10.69 -8.82
CA ASP A 258 -6.24 9.86 -9.11
C ASP A 258 -6.82 9.20 -7.85
N LEU A 259 -6.05 9.09 -6.78
CA LEU A 259 -6.54 8.61 -5.48
C LEU A 259 -7.26 9.70 -4.70
N GLU A 260 -6.99 10.97 -4.99
CA GLU A 260 -7.64 12.12 -4.35
C GLU A 260 -9.04 12.43 -4.92
N MET A 261 -9.36 11.89 -6.09
CA MET A 261 -10.67 12.01 -6.75
C MET A 261 -11.67 10.99 -6.21
#